data_b137fd72d28c57188131e2948b5dc2db
#
_entry.id   b137fd72d28c57188131e2948b5dc2db
#
_cell.length_a   1.000
_cell.length_b   1.000
_cell.length_c   1.000
_cell.angle_alpha   90.00
_cell.angle_beta   90.00
_cell.angle_gamma   90.00
#
_symmetry.space_group_name_H-M   'P 1'
#
loop_
_entity.id
_entity.type
_entity.pdbx_description
1 polymer ?
#
loop_
_entity_poly.entity_id
_entity_poly.type
_entity_poly.pdbx_seq_one_letter_code
_entity_poly.pdbx_strand_id
1 'polypeptide(L)'
;MKTNRPLLRPLQLTSILFIAAQLSGCATNEKAILSTPGSIVTPPANSQAAHEALQLQGHPYVPGGESPAEGFDCSGLVFYVYGKQGLKLPRDTWSLANQLPSVQLHLRQPGDLLFFNIDTKPFAHVGIYVGQDKFVHAPSTRTGKVMMSDLNKPYWRERFSAVRRPAFHQPLSLNEPGSNACLLN
;
A
#
# COMPACT_ATOMS: atom_id res chain seq x y z
N MET A 1 -18.57 -54.65 50.81
CA MET A 1 -17.70 -55.77 51.29
C MET A 1 -16.79 -56.19 50.11
N LYS A 2 -15.55 -56.35 50.43
CA LYS A 2 -14.35 -56.82 49.71
C LYS A 2 -13.40 -55.69 49.22
N THR A 3 -12.53 -55.44 50.15
CA THR A 3 -11.20 -54.84 50.03
C THR A 3 -10.29 -55.69 49.15
N ASN A 4 -9.50 -55.10 48.34
CA ASN A 4 -8.22 -55.69 47.98
C ASN A 4 -7.16 -54.57 47.76
N ARG A 5 -6.14 -54.69 48.54
CA ARG A 5 -4.95 -53.89 48.69
C ARG A 5 -3.84 -54.34 47.72
N PRO A 6 -2.77 -53.58 47.64
CA PRO A 6 -1.89 -53.47 46.45
C PRO A 6 -0.69 -54.40 46.54
N LEU A 7 -0.09 -54.65 45.39
CA LEU A 7 1.22 -55.28 45.26
C LEU A 7 2.25 -54.26 44.78
N LEU A 8 3.12 -53.92 45.71
CA LEU A 8 4.41 -53.26 45.46
C LEU A 8 5.29 -54.20 44.67
N ARG A 9 5.90 -53.69 43.59
CA ARG A 9 7.01 -54.33 42.88
C ARG A 9 8.22 -53.41 42.84
N PRO A 10 9.44 -54.01 42.93
CA PRO A 10 10.66 -53.32 43.34
C PRO A 10 11.36 -52.54 42.22
N LEU A 11 12.14 -51.55 42.67
CA LEU A 11 13.12 -50.81 41.91
C LEU A 11 14.10 -51.76 41.19
N GLN A 12 14.26 -51.57 39.90
CA GLN A 12 15.46 -52.00 39.18
C GLN A 12 16.28 -50.78 38.76
N LEU A 13 17.42 -50.67 39.44
CA LEU A 13 18.51 -49.81 38.97
C LEU A 13 19.10 -50.42 37.69
N THR A 14 18.99 -49.76 36.58
CA THR A 14 19.79 -50.08 35.41
C THR A 14 20.62 -48.83 35.00
N SER A 15 21.90 -49.09 34.91
CA SER A 15 23.03 -48.23 34.60
C SER A 15 22.78 -47.29 33.44
N ILE A 16 23.06 -46.01 33.70
CA ILE A 16 23.12 -44.95 32.66
C ILE A 16 24.46 -45.06 31.96
N LEU A 17 24.44 -45.54 30.74
CA LEU A 17 25.58 -45.46 29.82
C LEU A 17 25.58 -44.08 29.15
N PHE A 18 26.57 -43.23 29.52
CA PHE A 18 26.81 -41.94 28.87
C PHE A 18 27.34 -42.17 27.48
N ILE A 19 26.49 -41.96 26.47
CA ILE A 19 26.95 -41.80 25.10
C ILE A 19 27.07 -40.30 24.85
N ALA A 20 28.31 -39.81 24.82
CA ALA A 20 28.63 -38.45 24.37
C ALA A 20 28.42 -38.36 22.85
N ALA A 21 27.27 -37.87 22.43
CA ALA A 21 27.04 -37.51 21.03
C ALA A 21 27.70 -36.15 20.76
N GLN A 22 28.77 -36.17 19.97
CA GLN A 22 29.39 -34.98 19.41
C GLN A 22 28.44 -34.35 18.40
N LEU A 23 27.72 -33.32 18.81
CA LEU A 23 26.96 -32.46 17.91
C LEU A 23 27.94 -31.53 17.19
N SER A 24 28.35 -31.92 15.99
CA SER A 24 28.99 -31.03 15.04
C SER A 24 27.97 -29.93 14.67
N GLY A 25 28.04 -28.80 15.33
CA GLY A 25 27.26 -27.62 15.00
C GLY A 25 27.68 -27.10 13.64
N CYS A 26 26.82 -27.27 12.61
CA CYS A 26 26.88 -26.44 11.44
C CYS A 26 26.61 -25.01 11.87
N ALA A 27 27.66 -24.19 11.89
CA ALA A 27 27.53 -22.75 12.02
C ALA A 27 26.79 -22.25 10.78
N THR A 28 25.46 -22.07 10.90
CA THR A 28 24.70 -21.26 9.96
C THR A 28 25.25 -19.84 10.11
N ASN A 29 25.92 -19.38 9.07
CA ASN A 29 26.38 -18.01 8.96
C ASN A 29 25.14 -17.11 8.84
N GLU A 30 24.52 -16.81 9.97
CA GLU A 30 23.53 -15.74 10.08
C GLU A 30 24.28 -14.46 9.80
N LYS A 31 24.21 -14.03 8.54
CA LYS A 31 24.62 -12.71 8.12
C LYS A 31 23.77 -11.73 8.93
N ALA A 32 24.29 -11.30 10.08
CA ALA A 32 23.71 -10.23 10.83
C ALA A 32 23.50 -9.06 9.89
N ILE A 33 22.25 -8.83 9.51
CA ILE A 33 21.84 -7.62 8.81
C ILE A 33 22.06 -6.52 9.85
N LEU A 34 23.24 -5.91 9.77
CA LEU A 34 23.56 -4.72 10.53
C LEU A 34 22.56 -3.65 10.08
N SER A 35 21.46 -3.55 10.81
CA SER A 35 20.47 -2.48 10.64
C SER A 35 21.19 -1.17 10.90
N THR A 36 21.51 -0.45 9.85
CA THR A 36 22.05 0.90 9.94
C THR A 36 21.00 1.75 10.67
N PRO A 37 21.30 2.33 11.84
CA PRO A 37 20.35 3.20 12.52
C PRO A 37 20.21 4.47 11.69
N GLY A 38 19.03 4.71 11.12
CA GLY A 38 18.72 6.00 10.53
C GLY A 38 18.21 6.04 9.09
N SER A 39 18.01 4.91 8.40
CA SER A 39 17.23 4.96 7.15
C SER A 39 15.76 5.18 7.50
N ILE A 40 15.32 6.44 7.47
CA ILE A 40 13.91 6.77 7.44
C ILE A 40 13.40 6.20 6.12
N VAL A 41 12.75 5.04 6.17
CA VAL A 41 12.04 4.48 5.02
C VAL A 41 10.85 5.38 4.76
N THR A 42 11.04 6.38 3.91
CA THR A 42 9.93 7.20 3.43
C THR A 42 8.97 6.29 2.65
N PRO A 43 7.70 6.20 3.02
CA PRO A 43 6.74 5.41 2.26
C PRO A 43 6.77 5.84 0.79
N PRO A 44 6.53 4.93 -0.18
CA PRO A 44 6.40 5.34 -1.57
C PRO A 44 5.44 6.52 -1.69
N ALA A 45 5.78 7.51 -2.48
CA ALA A 45 5.01 8.76 -2.57
C ALA A 45 3.51 8.50 -2.88
N ASN A 46 3.20 7.46 -3.67
CA ASN A 46 1.81 7.06 -3.91
C ASN A 46 1.10 6.55 -2.64
N SER A 47 1.77 5.84 -1.74
CA SER A 47 1.14 5.42 -0.48
C SER A 47 0.88 6.60 0.46
N GLN A 48 1.69 7.65 0.38
CA GLN A 48 1.44 8.90 1.10
C GLN A 48 0.20 9.62 0.57
N ALA A 49 -0.02 9.60 -0.77
CA ALA A 49 -1.26 10.12 -1.37
C ALA A 49 -2.51 9.39 -0.86
N ALA A 50 -2.44 8.06 -0.74
CA ALA A 50 -3.52 7.27 -0.17
C ALA A 50 -3.80 7.65 1.29
N HIS A 51 -2.75 7.84 2.09
CA HIS A 51 -2.88 8.27 3.48
C HIS A 51 -3.51 9.66 3.58
N GLU A 52 -3.05 10.63 2.80
CA GLU A 52 -3.61 11.98 2.77
C GLU A 52 -5.09 11.96 2.37
N ALA A 53 -5.46 11.20 1.35
CA ALA A 53 -6.84 11.06 0.93
C ALA A 53 -7.76 10.54 2.06
N LEU A 54 -7.27 9.60 2.88
CA LEU A 54 -8.01 9.07 4.03
C LEU A 54 -8.32 10.16 5.08
N GLN A 55 -7.43 11.14 5.25
CA GLN A 55 -7.62 12.24 6.21
C GLN A 55 -8.65 13.25 5.72
N LEU A 56 -8.93 13.31 4.42
CA LEU A 56 -9.88 14.27 3.84
C LEU A 56 -11.34 13.79 3.85
N GLN A 57 -11.62 12.59 4.39
CA GLN A 57 -12.99 12.10 4.51
C GLN A 57 -13.85 13.06 5.36
N GLY A 58 -15.09 13.26 4.92
CA GLY A 58 -16.03 14.16 5.58
C GLY A 58 -16.03 15.59 5.03
N HIS A 59 -14.98 16.03 4.31
CA HIS A 59 -14.99 17.35 3.66
C HIS A 59 -16.14 17.45 2.64
N PRO A 60 -16.74 18.64 2.49
CA PRO A 60 -17.87 18.84 1.60
C PRO A 60 -17.55 18.49 0.15
N TYR A 61 -18.54 17.94 -0.56
CA TYR A 61 -18.51 17.90 -2.03
C TYR A 61 -18.92 19.26 -2.57
N VAL A 62 -18.06 19.86 -3.38
CA VAL A 62 -18.35 21.14 -4.06
C VAL A 62 -17.92 20.98 -5.52
N PRO A 63 -18.81 21.23 -6.50
CA PRO A 63 -18.43 21.23 -7.92
C PRO A 63 -17.31 22.23 -8.17
N GLY A 64 -16.21 21.79 -8.77
CA GLY A 64 -15.03 22.61 -9.02
C GLY A 64 -14.13 22.85 -7.80
N GLY A 65 -14.52 22.42 -6.59
CA GLY A 65 -13.72 22.56 -5.37
C GLY A 65 -12.45 21.75 -5.40
N GLU A 66 -11.36 22.31 -4.85
CA GLU A 66 -10.03 21.70 -4.88
C GLU A 66 -9.21 21.95 -3.61
N SER A 67 -9.86 22.37 -2.53
CA SER A 67 -9.19 22.65 -1.26
C SER A 67 -10.05 22.26 -0.06
N PRO A 68 -9.44 22.00 1.12
CA PRO A 68 -10.20 21.75 2.36
C PRO A 68 -11.13 22.89 2.76
N ALA A 69 -10.78 24.13 2.42
CA ALA A 69 -11.56 25.31 2.77
C ALA A 69 -12.83 25.45 1.91
N GLU A 70 -12.77 25.03 0.66
CA GLU A 70 -13.89 25.13 -0.30
C GLU A 70 -14.71 23.85 -0.33
N GLY A 71 -14.08 22.72 -0.15
CA GLY A 71 -14.58 21.39 -0.44
C GLY A 71 -13.94 20.82 -1.72
N PHE A 72 -14.41 19.67 -2.17
CA PHE A 72 -13.80 18.94 -3.27
C PHE A 72 -14.82 18.40 -4.27
N ASP A 73 -14.48 18.47 -5.56
CA ASP A 73 -15.01 17.51 -6.52
C ASP A 73 -14.02 16.31 -6.68
N CYS A 74 -14.36 15.33 -7.50
CA CYS A 74 -13.58 14.09 -7.60
C CYS A 74 -12.15 14.32 -8.09
N SER A 75 -11.94 15.13 -9.11
CA SER A 75 -10.60 15.44 -9.65
C SER A 75 -9.89 16.52 -8.84
N GLY A 76 -10.61 17.41 -8.17
CA GLY A 76 -10.03 18.39 -7.24
C GLY A 76 -9.43 17.74 -6.01
N LEU A 77 -10.05 16.68 -5.49
CA LEU A 77 -9.45 15.86 -4.43
C LEU A 77 -8.11 15.27 -4.89
N VAL A 78 -8.04 14.71 -6.09
CA VAL A 78 -6.79 14.18 -6.67
C VAL A 78 -5.77 15.29 -6.84
N PHE A 79 -6.16 16.40 -7.45
CA PHE A 79 -5.29 17.56 -7.67
C PHE A 79 -4.66 18.07 -6.37
N TYR A 80 -5.45 18.22 -5.33
CA TYR A 80 -4.99 18.66 -4.02
C TYR A 80 -4.01 17.67 -3.37
N VAL A 81 -4.40 16.40 -3.29
CA VAL A 81 -3.61 15.35 -2.61
C VAL A 81 -2.23 15.20 -3.24
N TYR A 82 -2.15 15.18 -4.56
CA TYR A 82 -0.87 15.07 -5.26
C TYR A 82 -0.10 16.39 -5.30
N GLY A 83 -0.81 17.52 -5.37
CA GLY A 83 -0.22 18.86 -5.29
C GLY A 83 0.54 19.08 -3.98
N LYS A 84 0.01 18.60 -2.85
CA LYS A 84 0.71 18.64 -1.55
C LYS A 84 2.04 17.87 -1.57
N GLN A 85 2.21 16.92 -2.45
CA GLN A 85 3.43 16.14 -2.60
C GLN A 85 4.33 16.67 -3.73
N GLY A 86 4.01 17.83 -4.28
CA GLY A 86 4.78 18.48 -5.35
C GLY A 86 4.51 17.94 -6.74
N LEU A 87 3.51 17.06 -6.93
CA LEU A 87 3.14 16.54 -8.23
C LEU A 87 1.93 17.30 -8.80
N LYS A 88 2.17 18.09 -9.84
CA LYS A 88 1.10 18.80 -10.54
C LYS A 88 0.40 17.86 -11.54
N LEU A 89 -0.83 17.51 -11.26
CA LEU A 89 -1.67 16.69 -12.11
C LEU A 89 -2.71 17.54 -12.87
N PRO A 90 -3.25 17.06 -14.01
CA PRO A 90 -4.39 17.68 -14.65
C PRO A 90 -5.59 17.81 -13.69
N ARG A 91 -6.38 18.89 -13.89
CA ARG A 91 -7.51 19.20 -13.02
C ARG A 91 -8.80 18.42 -13.38
N ASP A 92 -8.85 17.81 -14.55
CA ASP A 92 -10.02 17.10 -15.04
C ASP A 92 -9.76 15.60 -15.19
N THR A 93 -10.82 14.81 -15.08
CA THR A 93 -10.76 13.35 -15.08
C THR A 93 -10.32 12.77 -16.43
N TRP A 94 -10.70 13.38 -17.54
CA TRP A 94 -10.34 12.92 -18.88
C TRP A 94 -8.84 13.03 -19.11
N SER A 95 -8.27 14.19 -18.83
CA SER A 95 -6.83 14.42 -18.95
C SER A 95 -6.03 13.51 -18.03
N LEU A 96 -6.48 13.32 -16.77
CA LEU A 96 -5.87 12.36 -15.84
C LEU A 96 -5.86 10.94 -16.42
N ALA A 97 -6.99 10.47 -16.97
CA ALA A 97 -7.10 9.12 -17.52
C ALA A 97 -6.24 8.90 -18.76
N ASN A 98 -6.01 9.94 -19.59
CA ASN A 98 -5.29 9.80 -20.85
C ASN A 98 -3.79 10.11 -20.76
N GLN A 99 -3.37 10.92 -19.79
CA GLN A 99 -1.96 11.33 -19.67
C GLN A 99 -1.16 10.46 -18.71
N LEU A 100 -1.81 9.82 -17.73
CA LEU A 100 -1.10 9.02 -16.74
C LEU A 100 -0.86 7.58 -17.20
N PRO A 101 0.26 6.96 -16.78
CA PRO A 101 0.57 5.56 -17.07
C PRO A 101 -0.52 4.60 -16.67
N SER A 102 -0.86 3.66 -17.55
CA SER A 102 -1.84 2.62 -17.30
C SER A 102 -1.27 1.54 -16.38
N VAL A 103 -2.10 1.03 -15.47
CA VAL A 103 -1.78 -0.08 -14.57
C VAL A 103 -2.83 -1.17 -14.72
N GLN A 104 -2.41 -2.43 -14.73
CA GLN A 104 -3.35 -3.55 -14.70
C GLN A 104 -4.04 -3.62 -13.33
N LEU A 105 -5.33 -3.95 -13.31
CA LEU A 105 -6.13 -3.92 -12.07
C LEU A 105 -5.50 -4.74 -10.93
N HIS A 106 -4.93 -5.91 -11.22
CA HIS A 106 -4.32 -6.77 -10.20
C HIS A 106 -2.96 -6.26 -9.68
N LEU A 107 -2.34 -5.28 -10.36
CA LEU A 107 -1.09 -4.63 -9.96
C LEU A 107 -1.32 -3.27 -9.26
N ARG A 108 -2.58 -2.94 -8.96
CA ARG A 108 -2.90 -1.68 -8.30
C ARG A 108 -2.28 -1.60 -6.90
N GLN A 109 -1.86 -0.42 -6.54
CA GLN A 109 -1.23 -0.10 -5.25
C GLN A 109 -1.88 1.13 -4.63
N PRO A 110 -1.86 1.28 -3.29
CA PRO A 110 -2.33 2.49 -2.64
C PRO A 110 -1.75 3.75 -3.28
N GLY A 111 -2.62 4.72 -3.58
CA GLY A 111 -2.32 5.92 -4.34
C GLY A 111 -2.59 5.82 -5.85
N ASP A 112 -2.84 4.66 -6.42
CA ASP A 112 -3.30 4.61 -7.80
C ASP A 112 -4.68 5.26 -7.95
N LEU A 113 -4.95 5.82 -9.12
CA LEU A 113 -6.23 6.42 -9.46
C LEU A 113 -7.14 5.39 -10.12
N LEU A 114 -8.33 5.23 -9.57
CA LEU A 114 -9.39 4.39 -10.15
C LEU A 114 -10.38 5.26 -10.90
N PHE A 115 -10.64 4.92 -12.16
CA PHE A 115 -11.57 5.64 -13.02
C PHE A 115 -12.85 4.85 -13.25
N PHE A 116 -13.95 5.58 -13.35
CA PHE A 116 -15.27 5.02 -13.52
C PHE A 116 -16.03 5.74 -14.62
N ASN A 117 -16.78 4.96 -15.40
CA ASN A 117 -17.72 5.50 -16.34
C ASN A 117 -19.03 5.81 -15.60
N ILE A 118 -19.59 6.99 -15.80
CA ILE A 118 -20.90 7.36 -15.24
C ILE A 118 -21.84 7.61 -16.40
N ASP A 119 -22.94 6.90 -16.41
CA ASP A 119 -23.88 6.84 -17.53
C ASP A 119 -23.14 6.48 -18.83
N THR A 120 -23.23 7.32 -19.85
CA THR A 120 -22.56 7.13 -21.14
C THR A 120 -21.20 7.83 -21.24
N LYS A 121 -20.74 8.50 -20.15
CA LYS A 121 -19.52 9.29 -20.17
C LYS A 121 -18.32 8.46 -19.66
N PRO A 122 -17.31 8.21 -20.50
CA PRO A 122 -16.10 7.51 -20.08
C PRO A 122 -15.29 8.38 -19.12
N PHE A 123 -14.64 7.75 -18.16
CA PHE A 123 -13.77 8.39 -17.15
C PHE A 123 -14.41 9.57 -16.43
N ALA A 124 -15.75 9.58 -16.28
CA ALA A 124 -16.45 10.71 -15.69
C ALA A 124 -16.24 10.86 -14.18
N HIS A 125 -15.64 9.87 -13.54
CA HIS A 125 -15.37 9.90 -12.12
C HIS A 125 -14.01 9.27 -11.79
N VAL A 126 -13.36 9.76 -10.73
CA VAL A 126 -12.06 9.28 -10.24
C VAL A 126 -12.05 9.17 -8.72
N GLY A 127 -11.31 8.18 -8.22
CA GLY A 127 -11.00 8.03 -6.80
C GLY A 127 -9.56 7.58 -6.59
N ILE A 128 -9.05 7.74 -5.38
CA ILE A 128 -7.70 7.35 -4.96
C ILE A 128 -7.80 6.00 -4.26
N TYR A 129 -7.14 4.99 -4.80
CA TYR A 129 -7.10 3.65 -4.20
C TYR A 129 -6.32 3.67 -2.90
N VAL A 130 -6.86 3.06 -1.84
CA VAL A 130 -6.25 3.05 -0.50
C VAL A 130 -5.93 1.64 0.01
N GLY A 131 -6.06 0.62 -0.86
CA GLY A 131 -5.85 -0.78 -0.48
C GLY A 131 -7.16 -1.51 -0.16
N GLN A 132 -7.11 -2.85 -0.07
CA GLN A 132 -8.24 -3.70 0.33
C GLN A 132 -9.52 -3.45 -0.48
N ASP A 133 -9.39 -3.25 -1.78
CA ASP A 133 -10.49 -2.91 -2.70
C ASP A 133 -11.27 -1.65 -2.34
N LYS A 134 -10.67 -0.76 -1.55
CA LYS A 134 -11.26 0.51 -1.13
C LYS A 134 -10.60 1.70 -1.80
N PHE A 135 -11.38 2.75 -2.00
CA PHE A 135 -10.90 4.00 -2.56
C PHE A 135 -11.63 5.19 -1.92
N VAL A 136 -10.92 6.31 -1.83
CA VAL A 136 -11.46 7.59 -1.35
C VAL A 136 -11.79 8.46 -2.55
N HIS A 137 -12.94 9.10 -2.52
CA HIS A 137 -13.42 9.96 -3.59
C HIS A 137 -14.42 11.01 -3.09
N ALA A 138 -14.68 12.02 -3.90
CA ALA A 138 -15.77 12.98 -3.72
C ALA A 138 -16.85 12.66 -4.78
N PRO A 139 -17.92 11.90 -4.44
CA PRO A 139 -18.77 11.27 -5.46
C PRO A 139 -19.75 12.22 -6.14
N SER A 140 -20.49 13.03 -5.41
CA SER A 140 -21.55 13.90 -5.97
C SER A 140 -22.13 14.84 -4.92
N THR A 141 -22.87 15.84 -5.40
CA THR A 141 -23.67 16.74 -4.56
C THR A 141 -24.68 15.98 -3.69
N ARG A 142 -25.27 14.89 -4.21
CA ARG A 142 -26.24 14.07 -3.46
C ARG A 142 -25.60 13.38 -2.25
N THR A 143 -24.37 12.91 -2.38
CA THR A 143 -23.62 12.31 -1.27
C THR A 143 -23.05 13.39 -0.33
N GLY A 144 -22.73 14.55 -0.87
CA GLY A 144 -22.41 15.77 -0.14
C GLY A 144 -21.03 15.83 0.48
N LYS A 145 -20.22 14.77 0.38
CA LYS A 145 -18.90 14.74 1.04
C LYS A 145 -17.91 13.74 0.45
N VAL A 146 -16.64 13.96 0.73
CA VAL A 146 -15.56 12.97 0.51
C VAL A 146 -15.82 11.75 1.38
N MET A 147 -15.71 10.56 0.78
CA MET A 147 -15.96 9.30 1.46
C MET A 147 -15.12 8.15 0.91
N MET A 148 -15.05 7.08 1.66
CA MET A 148 -14.49 5.81 1.21
C MET A 148 -15.58 4.92 0.63
N SER A 149 -15.30 4.27 -0.50
CA SER A 149 -16.16 3.28 -1.14
C SER A 149 -15.40 1.97 -1.38
N ASP A 150 -16.15 0.91 -1.66
CA ASP A 150 -15.64 -0.42 -1.92
C ASP A 150 -15.83 -0.78 -3.40
N LEU A 151 -14.73 -1.13 -4.09
CA LEU A 151 -14.71 -1.47 -5.51
C LEU A 151 -15.55 -2.73 -5.82
N ASN A 152 -15.73 -3.62 -4.84
CA ASN A 152 -16.52 -4.84 -4.99
C ASN A 152 -18.04 -4.60 -4.96
N LYS A 153 -18.49 -3.42 -4.54
CA LYS A 153 -19.91 -3.07 -4.61
C LYS A 153 -20.38 -3.04 -6.06
N PRO A 154 -21.55 -3.62 -6.39
CA PRO A 154 -22.04 -3.72 -7.76
C PRO A 154 -21.97 -2.40 -8.54
N TYR A 155 -22.41 -1.31 -7.91
CA TYR A 155 -22.40 0.01 -8.53
C TYR A 155 -21.02 0.42 -9.06
N TRP A 156 -19.95 0.23 -8.28
CA TRP A 156 -18.59 0.61 -8.65
C TRP A 156 -17.93 -0.41 -9.56
N ARG A 157 -18.13 -1.69 -9.30
CA ARG A 157 -17.59 -2.78 -10.10
C ARG A 157 -18.04 -2.71 -11.56
N GLU A 158 -19.33 -2.44 -11.78
CA GLU A 158 -19.91 -2.34 -13.13
C GLU A 158 -19.45 -1.09 -13.90
N ARG A 159 -19.08 -0.04 -13.18
CA ARG A 159 -18.64 1.24 -13.75
C ARG A 159 -17.14 1.38 -13.83
N PHE A 160 -16.40 0.48 -13.22
CA PHE A 160 -14.94 0.51 -13.25
C PHE A 160 -14.43 0.46 -14.69
N SER A 161 -13.44 1.35 -14.99
CA SER A 161 -12.92 1.52 -16.34
C SER A 161 -11.40 1.37 -16.43
N ALA A 162 -10.64 1.98 -15.52
CA ALA A 162 -9.19 1.96 -15.62
C ALA A 162 -8.50 2.22 -14.28
N VAL A 163 -7.22 1.81 -14.21
CA VAL A 163 -6.26 2.25 -13.19
C VAL A 163 -5.19 3.10 -13.86
N ARG A 164 -4.78 4.17 -13.20
CA ARG A 164 -3.64 5.01 -13.60
C ARG A 164 -2.74 5.25 -12.41
N ARG A 165 -1.42 5.31 -12.65
CA ARG A 165 -0.44 5.58 -11.59
C ARG A 165 0.23 6.91 -11.82
N PRO A 166 0.01 7.89 -10.95
CA PRO A 166 0.81 9.11 -10.95
C PRO A 166 2.29 8.77 -10.70
N ALA A 167 3.17 9.24 -11.57
CA ALA A 167 4.61 9.00 -11.47
C ALA A 167 5.30 10.22 -10.90
N PHE A 168 5.91 10.07 -9.74
CA PHE A 168 6.84 11.06 -9.22
C PHE A 168 8.17 10.87 -9.95
N HIS A 169 8.66 11.90 -10.59
CA HIS A 169 10.03 11.90 -11.08
C HIS A 169 10.95 11.97 -9.87
N GLN A 170 11.44 10.83 -9.43
CA GLN A 170 12.61 10.83 -8.58
C GLN A 170 13.76 11.32 -9.46
N PRO A 171 14.49 12.40 -9.10
CA PRO A 171 15.75 12.67 -9.73
C PRO A 171 16.57 11.38 -9.56
N LEU A 172 17.07 10.84 -10.67
CA LEU A 172 17.99 9.71 -10.63
C LEU A 172 19.10 10.10 -9.66
N SER A 173 19.12 9.52 -8.49
CA SER A 173 20.29 9.58 -7.64
C SER A 173 21.36 8.82 -8.41
N LEU A 174 22.27 9.56 -9.02
CA LEU A 174 23.49 9.03 -9.63
C LEU A 174 24.38 8.52 -8.50
N ASN A 175 24.00 7.44 -7.87
CA ASN A 175 24.92 6.57 -7.18
C ASN A 175 25.63 5.77 -8.27
N GLU A 176 26.56 6.42 -8.94
CA GLU A 176 27.62 5.73 -9.65
C GLU A 176 28.35 4.84 -8.63
N PRO A 177 28.27 3.51 -8.73
CA PRO A 177 29.22 2.68 -7.99
C PRO A 177 30.60 3.02 -8.54
N GLY A 178 31.45 3.57 -7.66
CA GLY A 178 32.77 4.04 -7.99
C GLY A 178 33.53 3.13 -8.93
N SER A 179 33.97 3.70 -10.04
CA SER A 179 34.95 3.13 -10.92
C SER A 179 36.27 2.99 -10.18
N ASN A 180 36.45 1.86 -9.49
CA ASN A 180 37.77 1.44 -9.08
C ASN A 180 38.52 1.03 -10.35
N ALA A 181 39.06 2.03 -11.05
CA ALA A 181 40.09 1.80 -12.01
C ALA A 181 41.34 1.30 -11.23
N CYS A 182 41.51 0.01 -11.22
CA CYS A 182 42.74 -0.61 -10.79
C CYS A 182 43.81 -0.30 -11.83
N LEU A 183 44.57 0.76 -11.60
CA LEU A 183 45.81 1.01 -12.33
C LEU A 183 46.83 -0.04 -11.90
N LEU A 184 47.01 -1.06 -12.73
CA LEU A 184 48.17 -1.94 -12.68
C LEU A 184 49.32 -1.22 -13.37
N ASN A 185 50.35 -0.88 -12.61
CA ASN A 185 51.73 -0.77 -13.06
C ASN A 185 52.47 -2.06 -12.69
#